data_2e57eae9191dba46f38be45c8abbbaae
#
_entry.id   2e57eae9191dba46f38be45c8abbbaae
#
_cell.length_a   1.000
_cell.length_b   1.000
_cell.length_c   1.000
_cell.angle_alpha   90.00
_cell.angle_beta   90.00
_cell.angle_gamma   90.00
#
_symmetry.space_group_name_H-M   'P 1'
#
loop_
_entity.id
_entity.type
_entity.pdbx_description
1 polymer ?
#
loop_
_entity_poly.entity_id
_entity_poly.type
_entity_poly.pdbx_seq_one_letter_code
_entity_poly.pdbx_strand_id
1 'polypeptide(L)'
;MIQYQDLTLRRSGRILFANASGMIHPSWKVALTGENGAGKSSFFSALLGGLTPDGGTLSRPQNWTVSHMAQEVAALSQSAIDFVLDGDKEWRAISNALETEQDDHKLAELYGDFDSIDGYTAPARAAQLLAGLGFSEANQQQAVSEFSGGWRMRLNLAQALMCRSDLLMLD
;
A
#
# COMPACT_ATOMS: atom_id res chain seq x y z
N MET A 1 5.99 14.33 -9.17
CA MET A 1 5.13 15.13 -8.27
C MET A 1 3.68 14.87 -8.57
N ILE A 2 2.79 15.01 -7.59
CA ILE A 2 1.34 15.03 -7.79
C ILE A 2 0.95 16.48 -8.06
N GLN A 3 0.08 16.69 -9.04
CA GLN A 3 -0.42 18.01 -9.39
C GLN A 3 -1.95 17.96 -9.58
N TYR A 4 -2.63 18.96 -9.05
CA TYR A 4 -4.08 19.11 -9.27
C TYR A 4 -4.39 20.59 -9.55
N GLN A 5 -5.29 20.81 -10.49
CA GLN A 5 -5.67 22.14 -10.94
C GLN A 5 -7.19 22.21 -11.12
N ASP A 6 -7.80 23.23 -10.49
CA ASP A 6 -9.23 23.49 -10.49
C ASP A 6 -10.08 22.26 -10.15
N LEU A 7 -9.48 21.37 -9.32
CA LEU A 7 -10.03 20.06 -8.97
C LEU A 7 -11.36 20.23 -8.23
N THR A 8 -12.38 19.59 -8.75
CA THR A 8 -13.70 19.49 -8.12
C THR A 8 -14.06 18.04 -7.94
N LEU A 9 -14.39 17.65 -6.71
CA LEU A 9 -14.87 16.30 -6.39
C LEU A 9 -16.26 16.36 -5.78
N ARG A 10 -17.12 15.44 -6.25
CA ARG A 10 -18.47 15.20 -5.71
C ARG A 10 -18.61 13.76 -5.24
N ARG A 11 -19.49 13.54 -4.29
CA ARG A 11 -19.93 12.21 -3.90
C ARG A 11 -21.41 12.25 -3.51
N SER A 12 -22.21 11.33 -4.09
CA SER A 12 -23.65 11.26 -3.84
C SER A 12 -24.37 12.62 -4.03
N GLY A 13 -24.02 13.37 -5.10
CA GLY A 13 -24.64 14.67 -5.42
C GLY A 13 -24.11 15.86 -4.60
N ARG A 14 -23.30 15.63 -3.56
CA ARG A 14 -22.72 16.70 -2.73
C ARG A 14 -21.33 17.07 -3.23
N ILE A 15 -21.05 18.35 -3.38
CA ILE A 15 -19.70 18.87 -3.62
C ILE A 15 -18.91 18.73 -2.33
N LEU A 16 -17.78 18.02 -2.38
CA LEU A 16 -16.86 17.86 -1.27
C LEU A 16 -15.88 19.04 -1.23
N PHE A 17 -15.31 19.38 -2.37
CA PHE A 17 -14.54 20.60 -2.58
C PHE A 17 -14.54 20.95 -4.07
N ALA A 18 -14.30 22.23 -4.38
CA ALA A 18 -14.31 22.76 -5.73
C ALA A 18 -13.14 23.72 -5.96
N ASN A 19 -12.66 23.75 -7.20
CA ASN A 19 -11.61 24.64 -7.67
C ASN A 19 -10.32 24.59 -6.83
N ALA A 20 -10.01 23.40 -6.29
CA ALA A 20 -8.78 23.21 -5.53
C ALA A 20 -7.59 23.06 -6.49
N SER A 21 -6.53 23.82 -6.24
CA SER A 21 -5.28 23.72 -7.02
C SER A 21 -4.08 23.62 -6.10
N GLY A 22 -3.12 22.79 -6.49
CA GLY A 22 -1.90 22.61 -5.71
C GLY A 22 -0.99 21.54 -6.28
N MET A 23 0.13 21.35 -5.60
CA MET A 23 1.11 20.33 -5.95
C MET A 23 1.73 19.70 -4.70
N ILE A 24 2.09 18.43 -4.82
CA ILE A 24 2.81 17.69 -3.78
C ILE A 24 4.11 17.18 -4.41
N HIS A 25 5.23 17.63 -3.88
CA HIS A 25 6.54 17.23 -4.38
C HIS A 25 6.99 15.88 -3.81
N PRO A 26 7.88 15.16 -4.52
CA PRO A 26 8.53 13.98 -3.98
C PRO A 26 9.18 14.27 -2.62
N SER A 27 9.22 13.27 -1.77
CA SER A 27 9.77 13.32 -0.40
C SER A 27 9.01 14.20 0.60
N TRP A 28 7.93 14.87 0.20
CA TRP A 28 7.11 15.60 1.14
C TRP A 28 6.27 14.65 2.02
N LYS A 29 6.16 15.03 3.30
CA LYS A 29 5.21 14.43 4.25
C LYS A 29 4.06 15.41 4.38
N VAL A 30 2.88 15.02 3.89
CA VAL A 30 1.70 15.89 3.81
C VAL A 30 0.60 15.32 4.68
N ALA A 31 0.03 16.15 5.55
CA ALA A 31 -1.16 15.82 6.32
C ALA A 31 -2.40 16.41 5.63
N LEU A 32 -3.37 15.54 5.30
CA LEU A 32 -4.66 15.95 4.80
C LEU A 32 -5.64 16.08 5.98
N THR A 33 -5.99 17.31 6.33
CA THR A 33 -6.84 17.62 7.49
C THR A 33 -8.20 18.13 7.07
N GLY A 34 -9.20 17.96 7.93
CA GLY A 34 -10.57 18.42 7.70
C GLY A 34 -11.57 17.60 8.52
N GLU A 35 -12.80 18.09 8.63
CA GLU A 35 -13.90 17.43 9.31
C GLU A 35 -14.24 16.06 8.70
N ASN A 36 -14.97 15.24 9.44
CA ASN A 36 -15.50 13.98 8.90
C ASN A 36 -16.48 14.28 7.74
N GLY A 37 -16.31 13.58 6.62
CA GLY A 37 -17.10 13.82 5.41
C GLY A 37 -16.60 14.99 4.53
N ALA A 38 -15.51 15.67 4.89
CA ALA A 38 -14.93 16.75 4.06
C ALA A 38 -14.32 16.27 2.73
N GLY A 39 -14.18 14.95 2.52
CA GLY A 39 -13.68 14.42 1.25
C GLY A 39 -12.25 13.87 1.27
N LYS A 40 -11.64 13.70 2.46
CA LYS A 40 -10.25 13.16 2.59
C LYS A 40 -10.08 11.83 1.88
N SER A 41 -10.88 10.82 2.22
CA SER A 41 -10.83 9.49 1.58
C SER A 41 -11.26 9.54 0.10
N SER A 42 -12.09 10.51 -0.29
CA SER A 42 -12.45 10.72 -1.71
C SER A 42 -11.28 11.27 -2.51
N PHE A 43 -10.46 12.14 -1.92
CA PHE A 43 -9.21 12.61 -2.54
C PHE A 43 -8.22 11.47 -2.70
N PHE A 44 -8.06 10.61 -1.69
CA PHE A 44 -7.24 9.40 -1.81
C PHE A 44 -7.77 8.46 -2.89
N SER A 45 -9.09 8.24 -2.94
CA SER A 45 -9.72 7.44 -3.99
C SER A 45 -9.47 8.02 -5.40
N ALA A 46 -9.51 9.35 -5.55
CA ALA A 46 -9.18 9.99 -6.81
C ALA A 46 -7.71 9.82 -7.19
N LEU A 47 -6.77 9.92 -6.25
CA LEU A 47 -5.35 9.64 -6.46
C LEU A 47 -5.09 8.19 -6.87
N LEU A 48 -5.87 7.25 -6.36
CA LEU A 48 -5.81 5.83 -6.73
C LEU A 48 -6.48 5.52 -8.07
N GLY A 49 -7.21 6.48 -8.65
CA GLY A 49 -7.98 6.27 -9.89
C GLY A 49 -9.36 5.64 -9.66
N GLY A 50 -9.79 5.44 -8.41
CA GLY A 50 -11.09 4.90 -8.05
C GLY A 50 -12.23 5.93 -8.11
N LEU A 51 -11.92 7.22 -8.19
CA LEU A 51 -12.88 8.29 -8.35
C LEU A 51 -12.40 9.27 -9.43
N THR A 52 -13.24 9.50 -10.44
CA THR A 52 -12.94 10.48 -11.48
C THR A 52 -13.35 11.87 -10.99
N PRO A 53 -12.48 12.89 -11.14
CA PRO A 53 -12.86 14.28 -10.86
C PRO A 53 -14.07 14.74 -11.67
N ASP A 54 -14.96 15.52 -11.04
CA ASP A 54 -16.08 16.17 -11.71
C ASP A 54 -15.65 17.43 -12.49
N GLY A 55 -14.51 18.01 -12.13
CA GLY A 55 -13.92 19.14 -12.82
C GLY A 55 -12.45 19.30 -12.49
N GLY A 56 -11.74 20.00 -13.35
CA GLY A 56 -10.30 20.17 -13.24
C GLY A 56 -9.48 18.93 -13.58
N THR A 57 -8.25 18.90 -13.13
CA THR A 57 -7.31 17.80 -13.40
C THR A 57 -6.64 17.33 -12.12
N LEU A 58 -6.35 16.03 -12.05
CA LEU A 58 -5.51 15.42 -11.02
C LEU A 58 -4.55 14.46 -11.72
N SER A 59 -3.27 14.65 -11.53
CA SER A 59 -2.23 13.84 -12.16
C SER A 59 -1.17 13.40 -11.16
N ARG A 60 -0.68 12.19 -11.36
CA ARG A 60 0.54 11.65 -10.72
C ARG A 60 1.36 10.91 -11.76
N PRO A 61 2.67 10.72 -11.56
CA PRO A 61 3.46 9.90 -12.46
C PRO A 61 2.89 8.48 -12.54
N GLN A 62 2.73 7.98 -13.76
CA GLN A 62 2.12 6.66 -14.00
C GLN A 62 3.02 5.50 -13.55
N ASN A 63 4.33 5.74 -13.53
CA ASN A 63 5.34 4.77 -13.10
C ASN A 63 5.51 4.68 -11.56
N TRP A 64 4.78 5.50 -10.79
CA TRP A 64 4.86 5.43 -9.35
C TRP A 64 4.18 4.20 -8.79
N THR A 65 4.90 3.49 -7.95
CA THR A 65 4.34 2.46 -7.08
C THR A 65 3.60 3.13 -5.92
N VAL A 66 2.31 2.84 -5.81
CA VAL A 66 1.45 3.44 -4.77
C VAL A 66 1.09 2.37 -3.75
N SER A 67 1.38 2.65 -2.50
CA SER A 67 0.90 1.88 -1.35
C SER A 67 -0.16 2.67 -0.60
N HIS A 68 -1.21 1.99 -0.18
CA HIS A 68 -2.23 2.60 0.66
C HIS A 68 -2.71 1.61 1.71
N MET A 69 -3.06 2.13 2.87
CA MET A 69 -3.66 1.35 3.94
C MET A 69 -5.13 1.11 3.62
N ALA A 70 -5.57 -0.15 3.59
CA ALA A 70 -6.98 -0.47 3.41
C ALA A 70 -7.79 -0.05 4.66
N GLN A 71 -9.05 0.32 4.47
CA GLN A 71 -9.91 0.71 5.60
C GLN A 71 -10.25 -0.47 6.52
N GLU A 72 -10.32 -1.67 5.96
CA GLU A 72 -10.60 -2.91 6.69
C GLU A 72 -9.67 -4.02 6.23
N VAL A 73 -9.27 -4.87 7.16
CA VAL A 73 -8.52 -6.09 6.89
C VAL A 73 -9.41 -7.29 7.16
N ALA A 74 -9.61 -8.11 6.14
CA ALA A 74 -10.36 -9.36 6.27
C ALA A 74 -9.69 -10.30 7.27
N ALA A 75 -10.50 -11.16 7.90
CA ALA A 75 -9.99 -12.22 8.76
C ALA A 75 -9.46 -13.37 7.90
N LEU A 76 -8.17 -13.35 7.58
CA LEU A 76 -7.49 -14.32 6.73
C LEU A 76 -6.85 -15.43 7.54
N SER A 77 -6.74 -16.62 6.97
CA SER A 77 -6.10 -17.78 7.60
C SER A 77 -4.57 -17.77 7.47
N GLN A 78 -4.01 -16.92 6.60
CA GLN A 78 -2.56 -16.81 6.45
C GLN A 78 -1.91 -16.19 7.68
N SER A 79 -0.61 -16.46 7.89
CA SER A 79 0.14 -15.90 9.01
C SER A 79 0.32 -14.38 8.89
N ALA A 80 0.53 -13.71 10.03
CA ALA A 80 0.76 -12.28 10.06
C ALA A 80 1.97 -11.87 9.21
N ILE A 81 3.05 -12.65 9.24
CA ILE A 81 4.25 -12.36 8.45
C ILE A 81 4.01 -12.51 6.95
N ASP A 82 3.28 -13.55 6.52
CA ASP A 82 2.92 -13.72 5.12
C ASP A 82 2.00 -12.60 4.62
N PHE A 83 1.06 -12.17 5.45
CA PHE A 83 0.20 -11.04 5.14
C PHE A 83 1.00 -9.75 4.91
N VAL A 84 2.03 -9.51 5.71
CA VAL A 84 2.90 -8.35 5.55
C VAL A 84 3.75 -8.46 4.29
N LEU A 85 4.29 -9.65 3.99
CA LEU A 85 5.05 -9.92 2.77
C LEU A 85 4.24 -9.67 1.49
N ASP A 86 2.94 -9.87 1.51
CA ASP A 86 2.04 -9.56 0.38
C ASP A 86 1.99 -8.06 0.03
N GLY A 87 2.48 -7.19 0.90
CA GLY A 87 2.67 -5.77 0.63
C GLY A 87 3.72 -5.49 -0.45
N ASP A 88 4.72 -6.34 -0.58
CA ASP A 88 5.72 -6.30 -1.65
C ASP A 88 5.29 -7.23 -2.80
N LYS A 89 4.48 -6.67 -3.71
CA LYS A 89 3.87 -7.45 -4.80
C LYS A 89 4.89 -8.03 -5.76
N GLU A 90 5.99 -7.32 -5.99
CA GLU A 90 7.06 -7.79 -6.87
C GLU A 90 7.75 -9.00 -6.24
N TRP A 91 8.10 -8.90 -4.96
CA TRP A 91 8.64 -10.01 -4.20
C TRP A 91 7.72 -11.23 -4.23
N ARG A 92 6.42 -11.02 -3.97
CA ARG A 92 5.43 -12.12 -3.97
C ARG A 92 5.30 -12.77 -5.33
N ALA A 93 5.30 -11.99 -6.42
CA ALA A 93 5.20 -12.50 -7.77
C ALA A 93 6.41 -13.38 -8.14
N ILE A 94 7.63 -12.91 -7.84
CA ILE A 94 8.85 -13.67 -8.14
C ILE A 94 8.96 -14.90 -7.23
N SER A 95 8.63 -14.76 -5.92
CA SER A 95 8.63 -15.90 -4.98
C SER A 95 7.69 -17.02 -5.42
N ASN A 96 6.46 -16.70 -5.83
CA ASN A 96 5.51 -17.68 -6.34
C ASN A 96 5.98 -18.31 -7.67
N ALA A 97 6.61 -17.52 -8.53
CA ALA A 97 7.17 -18.04 -9.79
C ALA A 97 8.32 -19.03 -9.52
N LEU A 98 9.20 -18.73 -8.56
CA LEU A 98 10.29 -19.63 -8.15
C LEU A 98 9.78 -20.97 -7.60
N GLU A 99 8.62 -21.00 -6.94
CA GLU A 99 8.04 -22.23 -6.39
C GLU A 99 7.45 -23.15 -7.47
N THR A 100 7.05 -22.61 -8.63
CA THR A 100 6.30 -23.33 -9.65
C THR A 100 7.04 -23.57 -10.95
N GLU A 101 8.11 -22.79 -11.21
CA GLU A 101 8.90 -22.91 -12.44
C GLU A 101 9.74 -24.21 -12.43
N GLN A 102 9.82 -24.87 -13.59
CA GLN A 102 10.57 -26.12 -13.78
C GLN A 102 11.67 -26.02 -14.85
N ASP A 103 11.71 -24.92 -15.58
CA ASP A 103 12.72 -24.66 -16.60
C ASP A 103 13.96 -24.04 -15.94
N ASP A 104 15.11 -24.73 -16.01
CA ASP A 104 16.36 -24.32 -15.38
C ASP A 104 16.82 -22.92 -15.84
N HIS A 105 16.57 -22.57 -17.11
CA HIS A 105 16.98 -21.27 -17.66
C HIS A 105 16.16 -20.13 -17.06
N LYS A 106 14.84 -20.33 -16.97
CA LYS A 106 13.93 -19.36 -16.33
C LYS A 106 14.14 -19.26 -14.83
N LEU A 107 14.45 -20.37 -14.17
CA LEU A 107 14.82 -20.35 -12.75
C LEU A 107 16.06 -19.49 -12.51
N ALA A 108 17.08 -19.59 -13.37
CA ALA A 108 18.27 -18.75 -13.24
C ALA A 108 17.95 -17.26 -13.42
N GLU A 109 17.06 -16.91 -14.36
CA GLU A 109 16.57 -15.52 -14.53
C GLU A 109 15.79 -15.05 -13.32
N LEU A 110 14.86 -15.85 -12.79
CA LEU A 110 14.07 -15.52 -11.60
C LEU A 110 14.93 -15.33 -10.35
N TYR A 111 15.98 -16.16 -10.17
CA TYR A 111 16.93 -15.94 -9.07
C TYR A 111 17.72 -14.64 -9.23
N GLY A 112 18.08 -14.26 -10.45
CA GLY A 112 18.70 -12.98 -10.75
C GLY A 112 17.77 -11.79 -10.41
N ASP A 113 16.50 -11.88 -10.81
CA ASP A 113 15.47 -10.88 -10.51
C ASP A 113 15.24 -10.79 -8.99
N PHE A 114 15.15 -11.94 -8.32
CA PHE A 114 14.96 -12.01 -6.87
C PHE A 114 16.12 -11.37 -6.08
N ASP A 115 17.36 -11.57 -6.54
CA ASP A 115 18.54 -10.92 -5.97
C ASP A 115 18.52 -9.41 -6.22
N SER A 116 18.12 -8.97 -7.41
CA SER A 116 18.06 -7.56 -7.79
C SER A 116 17.12 -6.72 -6.93
N ILE A 117 16.08 -7.34 -6.40
CA ILE A 117 15.10 -6.72 -5.47
C ILE A 117 15.45 -6.94 -3.99
N ASP A 118 16.64 -7.43 -3.64
CA ASP A 118 17.00 -7.87 -2.28
C ASP A 118 15.98 -8.87 -1.70
N GLY A 119 15.49 -9.78 -2.51
CA GLY A 119 14.38 -10.68 -2.17
C GLY A 119 14.62 -11.53 -0.94
N TYR A 120 15.87 -11.96 -0.72
CA TYR A 120 16.28 -12.77 0.45
C TYR A 120 16.14 -12.01 1.77
N THR A 121 16.16 -10.68 1.77
CA THR A 121 16.04 -9.87 2.98
C THR A 121 14.59 -9.54 3.33
N ALA A 122 13.64 -9.77 2.43
CA ALA A 122 12.24 -9.41 2.62
C ALA A 122 11.60 -10.04 3.88
N PRO A 123 11.81 -11.33 4.20
CA PRO A 123 11.27 -11.91 5.43
C PRO A 123 11.81 -11.24 6.71
N ALA A 124 13.10 -10.93 6.75
CA ALA A 124 13.71 -10.25 7.88
C ALA A 124 13.17 -8.82 8.03
N ARG A 125 12.96 -8.11 6.91
CA ARG A 125 12.35 -6.76 6.87
C ARG A 125 10.90 -6.79 7.36
N ALA A 126 10.11 -7.78 6.94
CA ALA A 126 8.74 -7.98 7.42
C ALA A 126 8.70 -8.25 8.94
N ALA A 127 9.57 -9.12 9.43
CA ALA A 127 9.70 -9.42 10.86
C ALA A 127 10.08 -8.17 11.68
N GLN A 128 11.00 -7.34 11.18
CA GLN A 128 11.38 -6.07 11.83
C GLN A 128 10.22 -5.08 11.88
N LEU A 129 9.45 -4.94 10.80
CA LEU A 129 8.25 -4.08 10.76
C LEU A 129 7.22 -4.53 11.80
N LEU A 130 6.96 -5.84 11.86
CA LEU A 130 6.05 -6.42 12.84
C LEU A 130 6.52 -6.21 14.27
N ALA A 131 7.80 -6.47 14.55
CA ALA A 131 8.38 -6.23 15.87
C ALA A 131 8.28 -4.75 16.28
N GLY A 132 8.55 -3.81 15.35
CA GLY A 132 8.39 -2.37 15.57
C GLY A 132 6.95 -1.95 15.89
N LEU A 133 5.95 -2.72 15.43
CA LEU A 133 4.53 -2.51 15.71
C LEU A 133 4.00 -3.32 16.90
N GLY A 134 4.90 -4.00 17.63
CA GLY A 134 4.60 -4.68 18.88
C GLY A 134 4.23 -6.16 18.75
N PHE A 135 4.43 -6.80 17.57
CA PHE A 135 4.21 -8.23 17.39
C PHE A 135 5.43 -9.03 17.84
N SER A 136 5.24 -9.95 18.79
CA SER A 136 6.25 -10.93 19.17
C SER A 136 6.50 -11.94 18.04
N GLU A 137 7.60 -12.66 18.08
CA GLU A 137 7.89 -13.73 17.11
C GLU A 137 6.76 -14.76 17.03
N ALA A 138 6.17 -15.15 18.18
CA ALA A 138 5.03 -16.04 18.20
C ALA A 138 3.80 -15.44 17.49
N ASN A 139 3.54 -14.13 17.69
CA ASN A 139 2.43 -13.46 17.01
C ASN A 139 2.62 -13.38 15.49
N GLN A 140 3.87 -13.29 15.01
CA GLN A 140 4.14 -13.21 13.58
C GLN A 140 3.70 -14.48 12.82
N GLN A 141 3.65 -15.62 13.51
CA GLN A 141 3.23 -16.89 12.94
C GLN A 141 1.73 -17.18 13.11
N GLN A 142 1.00 -16.36 13.88
CA GLN A 142 -0.43 -16.53 14.08
C GLN A 142 -1.23 -16.08 12.85
N ALA A 143 -2.39 -16.69 12.66
CA ALA A 143 -3.29 -16.31 11.58
C ALA A 143 -3.86 -14.89 11.78
N VAL A 144 -4.00 -14.12 10.68
CA VAL A 144 -4.58 -12.77 10.70
C VAL A 144 -5.97 -12.75 11.35
N SER A 145 -6.74 -13.84 11.18
CA SER A 145 -8.07 -14.00 11.77
C SER A 145 -8.09 -14.04 13.29
N GLU A 146 -7.00 -14.42 13.93
CA GLU A 146 -6.89 -14.51 15.39
C GLU A 146 -6.69 -13.16 16.08
N PHE A 147 -6.38 -12.13 15.29
CA PHE A 147 -6.12 -10.79 15.82
C PHE A 147 -7.40 -9.95 15.93
N SER A 148 -7.46 -9.13 16.97
CA SER A 148 -8.51 -8.11 17.11
C SER A 148 -8.42 -7.05 16.00
N GLY A 149 -9.50 -6.27 15.79
CA GLY A 149 -9.54 -5.22 14.77
C GLY A 149 -8.37 -4.24 14.86
N GLY A 150 -8.02 -3.79 16.07
CA GLY A 150 -6.88 -2.86 16.27
C GLY A 150 -5.52 -3.48 15.91
N TRP A 151 -5.33 -4.78 16.18
CA TRP A 151 -4.13 -5.49 15.78
C TRP A 151 -4.10 -5.71 14.26
N ARG A 152 -5.23 -6.02 13.62
CA ARG A 152 -5.32 -6.12 12.16
C ARG A 152 -5.00 -4.78 11.47
N MET A 153 -5.39 -3.64 12.07
CA MET A 153 -4.98 -2.32 11.55
C MET A 153 -3.46 -2.11 11.61
N ARG A 154 -2.78 -2.61 12.65
CA ARG A 154 -1.30 -2.59 12.69
C ARG A 154 -0.68 -3.50 11.64
N LEU A 155 -1.27 -4.68 11.38
CA LEU A 155 -0.84 -5.55 10.28
C LEU A 155 -0.98 -4.85 8.93
N ASN A 156 -2.10 -4.17 8.70
CA ASN A 156 -2.33 -3.39 7.49
C ASN A 156 -1.29 -2.28 7.29
N LEU A 157 -0.94 -1.59 8.38
CA LEU A 157 0.14 -0.61 8.35
C LEU A 157 1.49 -1.27 8.01
N ALA A 158 1.81 -2.41 8.63
CA ALA A 158 3.03 -3.16 8.31
C ALA A 158 3.07 -3.57 6.84
N GLN A 159 1.96 -4.06 6.30
CA GLN A 159 1.83 -4.44 4.89
C GLN A 159 2.03 -3.24 3.96
N ALA A 160 1.44 -2.09 4.28
CA ALA A 160 1.61 -0.87 3.50
C ALA A 160 3.07 -0.37 3.52
N LEU A 161 3.76 -0.50 4.66
CA LEU A 161 5.17 -0.14 4.82
C LEU A 161 6.14 -1.15 4.20
N MET A 162 5.71 -2.40 4.00
CA MET A 162 6.51 -3.42 3.31
C MET A 162 6.70 -3.09 1.84
N CYS A 163 5.70 -2.47 1.21
CA CYS A 163 5.76 -2.00 -0.16
C CYS A 163 6.85 -0.93 -0.34
N ARG A 164 7.72 -1.09 -1.31
CA ARG A 164 8.69 -0.06 -1.75
C ARG A 164 7.95 0.95 -2.63
N SER A 165 7.23 1.87 -2.02
CA SER A 165 6.34 2.79 -2.71
C SER A 165 6.94 4.19 -2.89
N ASP A 166 6.66 4.80 -4.04
CA ASP A 166 6.92 6.21 -4.32
C ASP A 166 5.90 7.13 -3.63
N LEU A 167 4.70 6.60 -3.39
CA LEU A 167 3.61 7.27 -2.69
C LEU A 167 3.00 6.32 -1.66
N LEU A 168 3.09 6.68 -0.39
CA LEU A 168 2.41 6.00 0.71
C LEU A 168 1.24 6.85 1.19
N MET A 169 0.03 6.27 1.20
CA MET A 169 -1.18 6.93 1.70
C MET A 169 -1.73 6.19 2.92
N LEU A 170 -1.88 6.92 4.02
CA LEU A 170 -2.41 6.43 5.29
C LEU A 170 -3.72 7.17 5.59
N ASP A 171 -4.87 6.46 5.56
CA ASP A 171 -6.21 7.01 5.83
C ASP A 171 -6.75 6.57 7.18
#